data_abccd2b26090defcdb1a0abb8630f2fe
#
_entry.id   abccd2b26090defcdb1a0abb8630f2fe
#
_cell.length_a   1.000
_cell.length_b   1.000
_cell.length_c   1.000
_cell.angle_alpha   90.00
_cell.angle_beta   90.00
_cell.angle_gamma   90.00
#
_symmetry.space_group_name_H-M   'P 1'
#
loop_
_entity.id
_entity.type
_entity.pdbx_description
1 polymer ?
#
loop_
_entity_poly.entity_id
_entity_poly.type
_entity_poly.pdbx_seq_one_letter_code
_entity_poly.pdbx_strand_id
1 'polypeptide(L)'
;HVSFVDAFFLMAASPRPIRFVMDARIFKIPVLSSLFRSLKAIPITSAKEDEFVLEEAFVQMEKELEDGQLVCIFPEGRLTSNGEMSPFRAGIRKILALHAAPAVPIALRGLWGSFFSRKNGAAMSKPFVRGFFSKVEVSVGESIAPEKASPAVLEAAVRQLRGDWQ
;
A
#
# COMPACT_ATOMS: atom_id res chain seq x y z
N HIS A 1 3.13 6.56 -0.20
CA HIS A 1 3.39 5.47 -1.15
C HIS A 1 4.27 5.96 -2.29
N VAL A 2 5.49 5.43 -2.39
CA VAL A 2 6.53 5.94 -3.30
C VAL A 2 6.66 5.06 -4.55
N SER A 3 6.57 3.74 -4.38
CA SER A 3 6.82 2.79 -5.46
C SER A 3 6.11 1.45 -5.20
N PHE A 4 5.97 0.63 -6.25
CA PHE A 4 5.48 -0.74 -6.08
C PHE A 4 6.41 -1.61 -5.21
N VAL A 5 7.69 -1.24 -5.07
CA VAL A 5 8.63 -1.95 -4.17
C VAL A 5 8.31 -1.76 -2.69
N ASP A 6 7.45 -0.79 -2.33
CA ASP A 6 6.99 -0.59 -0.95
C ASP A 6 6.40 -1.90 -0.38
N ALA A 7 5.68 -2.65 -1.21
CA ALA A 7 5.12 -3.95 -0.84
C ALA A 7 6.19 -4.98 -0.45
N PHE A 8 7.34 -4.98 -1.14
CA PHE A 8 8.43 -5.92 -0.86
C PHE A 8 9.11 -5.62 0.48
N PHE A 9 9.27 -4.33 0.82
CA PHE A 9 9.81 -3.95 2.13
C PHE A 9 8.86 -4.35 3.27
N LEU A 10 7.55 -4.20 3.07
CA LEU A 10 6.56 -4.64 4.04
C LEU A 10 6.53 -6.16 4.19
N MET A 11 6.65 -6.91 3.09
CA MET A 11 6.76 -8.38 3.14
C MET A 11 8.00 -8.83 3.90
N ALA A 12 9.15 -8.18 3.66
CA ALA A 12 10.39 -8.52 4.34
C ALA A 12 10.35 -8.21 5.85
N ALA A 13 9.56 -7.21 6.25
CA ALA A 13 9.40 -6.81 7.65
C ALA A 13 8.32 -7.60 8.39
N SER A 14 7.47 -8.36 7.69
CA SER A 14 6.35 -9.10 8.29
C SER A 14 6.69 -10.57 8.49
N PRO A 15 6.42 -11.14 9.69
CA PRO A 15 6.56 -12.58 9.92
C PRO A 15 5.44 -13.42 9.28
N ARG A 16 4.39 -12.77 8.76
CA ARG A 16 3.21 -13.40 8.17
C ARG A 16 3.02 -12.94 6.73
N PRO A 17 2.47 -13.81 5.84
CA PRO A 17 2.11 -13.41 4.49
C PRO A 17 1.11 -12.26 4.48
N ILE A 18 1.33 -11.29 3.60
CA ILE A 18 0.46 -10.12 3.42
C ILE A 18 -0.23 -10.21 2.06
N ARG A 19 -1.53 -9.97 2.02
CA ARG A 19 -2.34 -9.80 0.81
C ARG A 19 -2.36 -8.32 0.43
N PHE A 20 -1.60 -7.95 -0.57
CA PHE A 20 -1.54 -6.54 -1.02
C PHE A 20 -2.68 -6.24 -1.97
N VAL A 21 -3.38 -5.13 -1.71
CA VAL A 21 -4.36 -4.57 -2.65
C VAL A 21 -3.62 -3.63 -3.58
N MET A 22 -3.62 -3.94 -4.88
CA MET A 22 -2.80 -3.27 -5.88
C MET A 22 -3.61 -2.90 -7.12
N ASP A 23 -3.20 -1.83 -7.79
CA ASP A 23 -3.83 -1.37 -9.03
C ASP A 23 -3.88 -2.48 -10.09
N ALA A 24 -5.08 -2.76 -10.63
CA ALA A 24 -5.31 -3.82 -11.62
C ALA A 24 -4.44 -3.68 -12.87
N ARG A 25 -3.99 -2.46 -13.22
CA ARG A 25 -3.10 -2.22 -14.36
C ARG A 25 -1.74 -2.90 -14.21
N ILE A 26 -1.26 -3.12 -12.98
CA ILE A 26 0.00 -3.82 -12.71
C ILE A 26 -0.08 -5.29 -13.15
N PHE A 27 -1.25 -5.90 -13.04
CA PHE A 27 -1.49 -7.28 -13.46
C PHE A 27 -1.54 -7.47 -14.98
N LYS A 28 -1.52 -6.38 -15.76
CA LYS A 28 -1.38 -6.43 -17.23
C LYS A 28 0.07 -6.60 -17.70
N ILE A 29 1.05 -6.42 -16.79
CA ILE A 29 2.47 -6.60 -17.07
C ILE A 29 2.83 -8.06 -16.81
N PRO A 30 3.20 -8.89 -17.83
CA PRO A 30 3.29 -10.35 -17.71
C PRO A 30 4.15 -10.84 -16.55
N VAL A 31 5.36 -10.29 -16.39
CA VAL A 31 6.30 -10.70 -15.33
C VAL A 31 5.77 -10.35 -13.95
N LEU A 32 5.26 -9.12 -13.77
CA LEU A 32 4.70 -8.65 -12.50
C LEU A 32 3.39 -9.35 -12.18
N SER A 33 2.58 -9.65 -13.20
CA SER A 33 1.33 -10.40 -13.05
C SER A 33 1.57 -11.77 -12.42
N SER A 34 2.52 -12.55 -12.95
CA SER A 34 2.85 -13.86 -12.40
C SER A 34 3.30 -13.77 -10.95
N LEU A 35 4.19 -12.83 -10.64
CA LEU A 35 4.69 -12.60 -9.30
C LEU A 35 3.57 -12.22 -8.32
N PHE A 36 2.76 -11.21 -8.66
CA PHE A 36 1.69 -10.74 -7.74
C PHE A 36 0.56 -11.74 -7.57
N ARG A 37 0.26 -12.55 -8.61
CA ARG A 37 -0.68 -13.67 -8.48
C ARG A 37 -0.16 -14.75 -7.52
N SER A 38 1.13 -15.11 -7.59
CA SER A 38 1.73 -16.08 -6.66
C SER A 38 1.72 -15.57 -5.21
N LEU A 39 1.82 -14.26 -5.02
CA LEU A 39 1.69 -13.59 -3.71
C LEU A 39 0.23 -13.38 -3.28
N LYS A 40 -0.75 -13.84 -4.09
CA LYS A 40 -2.19 -13.65 -3.85
C LYS A 40 -2.54 -12.17 -3.64
N ALA A 41 -1.91 -11.26 -4.39
CA ALA A 41 -2.26 -9.86 -4.38
C ALA A 41 -3.64 -9.64 -5.01
N ILE A 42 -4.40 -8.73 -4.46
CA ILE A 42 -5.80 -8.45 -4.82
C ILE A 42 -5.81 -7.27 -5.81
N PRO A 43 -6.24 -7.47 -7.07
CA PRO A 43 -6.36 -6.38 -8.03
C PRO A 43 -7.54 -5.47 -7.66
N ILE A 44 -7.31 -4.16 -7.67
CA ILE A 44 -8.35 -3.16 -7.43
C ILE A 44 -8.31 -2.06 -8.51
N THR A 45 -9.46 -1.52 -8.85
CA THR A 45 -9.59 -0.35 -9.72
C THR A 45 -10.66 0.60 -9.19
N SER A 46 -10.89 1.72 -9.87
CA SER A 46 -11.98 2.62 -9.51
C SER A 46 -13.30 2.16 -10.14
N ALA A 47 -14.44 2.44 -9.49
CA ALA A 47 -15.76 2.15 -10.05
C ALA A 47 -15.99 2.79 -11.44
N LYS A 48 -15.31 3.90 -11.73
CA LYS A 48 -15.39 4.56 -13.03
C LYS A 48 -14.67 3.80 -14.15
N GLU A 49 -13.65 3.01 -13.80
CA GLU A 49 -12.89 2.21 -14.76
C GLU A 49 -13.51 0.82 -14.94
N ASP A 50 -13.83 0.15 -13.83
CA ASP A 50 -14.43 -1.19 -13.84
C ASP A 50 -15.05 -1.49 -12.47
N GLU A 51 -16.38 -1.40 -12.40
CA GLU A 51 -17.15 -1.63 -11.17
C GLU A 51 -17.08 -3.10 -10.73
N PHE A 52 -17.08 -4.04 -11.68
CA PHE A 52 -17.02 -5.46 -11.38
C PHE A 52 -15.70 -5.84 -10.70
N VAL A 53 -14.55 -5.35 -11.23
CA VAL A 53 -13.25 -5.58 -10.61
C VAL A 53 -13.17 -4.94 -9.22
N LEU A 54 -13.81 -3.80 -9.02
CA LEU A 54 -13.87 -3.16 -7.69
C LEU A 54 -14.67 -4.01 -6.70
N GLU A 55 -15.82 -4.52 -7.10
CA GLU A 55 -16.67 -5.36 -6.24
C GLU A 55 -15.99 -6.69 -5.92
N GLU A 56 -15.39 -7.35 -6.90
CA GLU A 56 -14.60 -8.56 -6.68
C GLU A 56 -13.44 -8.33 -5.68
N ALA A 57 -12.77 -7.18 -5.78
CA ALA A 57 -11.72 -6.83 -4.84
C ALA A 57 -12.23 -6.75 -3.40
N PHE A 58 -13.42 -6.17 -3.18
CA PHE A 58 -14.03 -6.13 -1.84
C PHE A 58 -14.40 -7.52 -1.32
N VAL A 59 -15.02 -8.36 -2.14
CA VAL A 59 -15.36 -9.74 -1.78
C VAL A 59 -14.10 -10.53 -1.42
N GLN A 60 -13.04 -10.37 -2.19
CA GLN A 60 -11.77 -11.06 -1.93
C GLN A 60 -11.09 -10.55 -0.66
N MET A 61 -11.10 -9.23 -0.40
CA MET A 61 -10.57 -8.66 0.84
C MET A 61 -11.32 -9.18 2.08
N GLU A 62 -12.66 -9.20 2.03
CA GLU A 62 -13.50 -9.72 3.11
C GLU A 62 -13.14 -11.17 3.42
N LYS A 63 -13.11 -12.03 2.41
CA LYS A 63 -12.74 -13.43 2.56
C LYS A 63 -11.34 -13.63 3.17
N GLU A 64 -10.33 -12.89 2.70
CA GLU A 64 -8.97 -12.99 3.27
C GLU A 64 -8.94 -12.53 4.73
N LEU A 65 -9.74 -11.52 5.10
CA LEU A 65 -9.87 -11.07 6.50
C LEU A 65 -10.60 -12.11 7.37
N GLU A 66 -11.67 -12.73 6.88
CA GLU A 66 -12.37 -13.83 7.55
C GLU A 66 -11.45 -15.03 7.78
N ASP A 67 -10.61 -15.35 6.79
CA ASP A 67 -9.58 -16.40 6.88
C ASP A 67 -8.40 -16.00 7.82
N GLY A 68 -8.49 -14.85 8.48
CA GLY A 68 -7.47 -14.32 9.41
C GLY A 68 -6.18 -13.88 8.73
N GLN A 69 -6.20 -13.60 7.43
CA GLN A 69 -5.02 -13.13 6.70
C GLN A 69 -4.79 -11.63 6.91
N LEU A 70 -3.55 -11.19 6.70
CA LEU A 70 -3.20 -9.77 6.69
C LEU A 70 -3.53 -9.17 5.31
N VAL A 71 -4.40 -8.18 5.27
CA VAL A 71 -4.68 -7.39 4.07
C VAL A 71 -4.02 -6.03 4.20
N CYS A 72 -3.17 -5.67 3.23
CA CYS A 72 -2.47 -4.38 3.21
C CYS A 72 -2.94 -3.52 2.04
N ILE A 73 -3.27 -2.29 2.34
CA ILE A 73 -3.67 -1.29 1.36
C ILE A 73 -2.79 -0.05 1.45
N PHE A 74 -2.64 0.64 0.32
CA PHE A 74 -2.06 1.97 0.24
C PHE A 74 -3.20 2.98 0.04
N PRO A 75 -3.75 3.56 1.13
CA PRO A 75 -5.02 4.30 1.06
C PRO A 75 -4.92 5.62 0.32
N GLU A 76 -3.71 6.09 0.00
CA GLU A 76 -3.46 7.20 -0.92
C GLU A 76 -3.96 6.91 -2.34
N GLY A 77 -4.01 5.63 -2.73
CA GLY A 77 -4.48 5.14 -4.02
C GLY A 77 -3.70 5.68 -5.23
N ARG A 78 -2.48 6.16 -5.01
CA ARG A 78 -1.54 6.61 -6.04
C ARG A 78 -0.12 6.69 -5.49
N LEU A 79 0.86 6.61 -6.39
CA LEU A 79 2.25 6.90 -6.05
C LEU A 79 2.43 8.42 -5.92
N THR A 80 3.24 8.84 -4.94
CA THR A 80 3.59 10.25 -4.79
C THR A 80 4.44 10.75 -5.96
N SER A 81 4.22 11.99 -6.35
CA SER A 81 5.02 12.69 -7.38
C SER A 81 6.00 13.72 -6.78
N ASN A 82 5.79 14.11 -5.53
CA ASN A 82 6.56 15.16 -4.83
C ASN A 82 7.18 14.70 -3.51
N GLY A 83 6.98 13.43 -3.12
CA GLY A 83 7.45 12.87 -1.85
C GLY A 83 6.46 13.05 -0.70
N GLU A 84 5.40 13.84 -0.90
CA GLU A 84 4.40 14.07 0.11
C GLU A 84 3.36 12.96 0.16
N MET A 85 2.82 12.71 1.34
CA MET A 85 1.71 11.80 1.56
C MET A 85 0.41 12.44 1.05
N SER A 86 -0.26 11.74 0.16
CA SER A 86 -1.58 12.18 -0.32
C SER A 86 -2.66 11.87 0.73
N PRO A 87 -3.74 12.65 0.79
CA PRO A 87 -4.89 12.35 1.65
C PRO A 87 -5.44 10.95 1.37
N PHE A 88 -5.90 10.27 2.41
CA PHE A 88 -6.50 8.95 2.29
C PHE A 88 -7.83 9.03 1.55
N ARG A 89 -8.02 8.14 0.59
CA ARG A 89 -9.24 8.07 -0.21
C ARG A 89 -10.42 7.57 0.61
N ALA A 90 -11.62 8.09 0.31
CA ALA A 90 -12.85 7.70 0.99
C ALA A 90 -13.17 6.21 0.92
N GLY A 91 -12.66 5.50 -0.09
CA GLY A 91 -12.83 4.04 -0.25
C GLY A 91 -12.36 3.21 0.93
N ILE A 92 -11.41 3.73 1.74
CA ILE A 92 -10.97 3.02 2.96
C ILE A 92 -12.11 2.78 3.96
N ARG A 93 -13.14 3.65 3.99
CA ARG A 93 -14.32 3.44 4.85
C ARG A 93 -15.04 2.14 4.51
N LYS A 94 -15.16 1.85 3.21
CA LYS A 94 -15.82 0.62 2.74
C LYS A 94 -15.03 -0.60 3.19
N ILE A 95 -13.71 -0.53 3.08
CA ILE A 95 -12.81 -1.62 3.50
C ILE A 95 -12.90 -1.86 5.02
N LEU A 96 -12.87 -0.80 5.83
CA LEU A 96 -13.01 -0.89 7.28
C LEU A 96 -14.37 -1.45 7.72
N ALA A 97 -15.41 -1.33 6.89
CA ALA A 97 -16.74 -1.83 7.16
C ALA A 97 -16.94 -3.30 6.75
N LEU A 98 -16.03 -3.90 5.96
CA LEU A 98 -16.17 -5.29 5.49
C LEU A 98 -16.04 -6.29 6.63
N HIS A 99 -15.10 -6.07 7.52
CA HIS A 99 -14.80 -6.96 8.61
C HIS A 99 -14.30 -6.17 9.82
N ALA A 100 -14.75 -6.55 11.03
CA ALA A 100 -14.34 -5.91 12.28
C ALA A 100 -12.89 -6.30 12.65
N ALA A 101 -11.94 -5.99 11.77
CA ALA A 101 -10.53 -6.25 11.99
C ALA A 101 -9.81 -5.00 12.50
N PRO A 102 -8.84 -5.15 13.43
CA PRO A 102 -8.01 -4.04 13.84
C PRO A 102 -7.13 -3.54 12.70
N ALA A 103 -6.91 -2.23 12.63
CA ALA A 103 -6.07 -1.60 11.63
C ALA A 103 -4.71 -1.22 12.22
N VAL A 104 -3.63 -1.62 11.56
CA VAL A 104 -2.26 -1.28 11.98
C VAL A 104 -1.69 -0.24 11.03
N PRO A 105 -1.46 1.01 11.47
CA PRO A 105 -0.84 2.04 10.65
C PRO A 105 0.64 1.75 10.47
N ILE A 106 1.12 1.87 9.22
CA ILE A 106 2.53 1.63 8.88
C ILE A 106 3.03 2.79 8.01
N ALA A 107 4.21 3.29 8.31
CA ALA A 107 4.91 4.27 7.48
C ALA A 107 6.24 3.71 6.97
N LEU A 108 6.52 3.95 5.68
CA LEU A 108 7.79 3.67 5.03
C LEU A 108 8.57 4.97 4.84
N ARG A 109 9.85 4.97 5.24
CA ARG A 109 10.75 6.10 5.16
C ARG A 109 11.99 5.77 4.33
N GLY A 110 12.63 6.78 3.74
CA GLY A 110 13.90 6.63 3.03
C GLY A 110 13.78 6.18 1.57
N LEU A 111 12.57 5.95 1.05
CA LEU A 111 12.37 5.55 -0.35
C LEU A 111 12.32 6.74 -1.32
N TRP A 112 11.96 7.93 -0.84
CA TRP A 112 11.93 9.12 -1.67
C TRP A 112 13.35 9.60 -2.01
N GLY A 113 13.65 9.72 -3.30
CA GLY A 113 15.01 10.00 -3.77
C GLY A 113 15.82 8.74 -4.11
N SER A 114 15.36 7.54 -3.75
CA SER A 114 15.98 6.28 -4.16
C SER A 114 15.81 6.00 -5.65
N PHE A 115 16.51 4.98 -6.15
CA PHE A 115 16.36 4.48 -7.53
C PHE A 115 14.90 4.18 -7.91
N PHE A 116 14.09 3.74 -6.97
CA PHE A 116 12.70 3.35 -7.17
C PHE A 116 11.69 4.52 -7.13
N SER A 117 12.13 5.72 -6.75
CA SER A 117 11.27 6.90 -6.63
C SER A 117 11.13 7.65 -7.96
N ARG A 118 10.10 8.52 -8.04
CA ARG A 118 9.86 9.40 -9.19
C ARG A 118 10.44 10.81 -9.01
N LYS A 119 11.30 11.04 -8.03
CA LYS A 119 11.81 12.37 -7.68
C LYS A 119 12.40 13.17 -8.84
N ASN A 120 13.04 12.50 -9.82
CA ASN A 120 13.68 13.17 -10.97
C ASN A 120 13.31 12.49 -12.30
N GLY A 121 12.05 12.17 -12.50
CA GLY A 121 11.54 11.51 -13.71
C GLY A 121 11.00 10.11 -13.45
N ALA A 122 10.92 9.29 -14.49
CA ALA A 122 10.40 7.93 -14.36
C ALA A 122 11.21 7.11 -13.36
N ALA A 123 10.53 6.32 -12.52
CA ALA A 123 11.19 5.38 -11.61
C ALA A 123 12.09 4.41 -12.41
N MET A 124 13.23 4.03 -11.81
CA MET A 124 14.21 3.11 -12.42
C MET A 124 14.87 3.59 -13.72
N SER A 125 14.71 4.87 -14.10
CA SER A 125 15.27 5.39 -15.36
C SER A 125 16.74 5.79 -15.30
N LYS A 126 17.31 5.96 -14.10
CA LYS A 126 18.68 6.46 -13.91
C LYS A 126 19.43 5.69 -12.81
N PRO A 127 19.88 4.44 -13.08
CA PRO A 127 20.47 3.56 -12.07
C PRO A 127 21.76 4.09 -11.45
N PHE A 128 22.56 4.87 -12.19
CA PHE A 128 23.86 5.34 -11.71
C PHE A 128 23.83 6.70 -10.99
N VAL A 129 22.72 7.42 -11.03
CA VAL A 129 22.58 8.75 -10.40
C VAL A 129 21.98 8.67 -9.00
N ARG A 130 21.35 7.56 -8.66
CA ARG A 130 20.64 7.35 -7.39
C ARG A 130 21.18 6.10 -6.72
N GLY A 131 21.67 6.27 -5.48
CA GLY A 131 22.23 5.15 -4.72
C GLY A 131 21.25 3.98 -4.63
N PHE A 132 21.72 2.78 -4.96
CA PHE A 132 21.00 1.53 -4.70
C PHE A 132 20.81 1.26 -3.21
N PHE A 133 21.65 1.87 -2.37
CA PHE A 133 21.70 1.66 -0.92
C PHE A 133 21.07 2.85 -0.20
N SER A 134 19.76 2.98 -0.27
CA SER A 134 19.02 3.87 0.63
C SER A 134 18.62 3.09 1.87
N LYS A 135 18.87 3.65 3.06
CA LYS A 135 18.32 3.08 4.30
C LYS A 135 16.82 3.23 4.26
N VAL A 136 16.11 2.11 4.21
CA VAL A 136 14.65 2.07 4.28
C VAL A 136 14.26 1.67 5.68
N GLU A 137 13.36 2.44 6.27
CA GLU A 137 12.82 2.18 7.59
C GLU A 137 11.31 1.89 7.49
N VAL A 138 10.88 0.85 8.18
CA VAL A 138 9.47 0.50 8.36
C VAL A 138 9.08 0.83 9.78
N SER A 139 8.24 1.84 9.96
CA SER A 139 7.69 2.23 11.25
C SER A 139 6.28 1.67 11.39
N VAL A 140 6.05 0.83 12.40
CA VAL A 140 4.77 0.21 12.68
C VAL A 140 4.17 0.86 13.93
N GLY A 141 2.94 1.33 13.83
CA GLY A 141 2.21 1.92 14.96
C GLY A 141 1.40 0.90 15.74
N GLU A 142 0.77 1.38 16.79
CA GLU A 142 -0.14 0.55 17.58
C GLU A 142 -1.39 0.17 16.80
N SER A 143 -1.91 -1.00 17.09
CA SER A 143 -3.16 -1.49 16.52
C SER A 143 -4.34 -0.62 16.95
N ILE A 144 -5.12 -0.17 15.99
CA ILE A 144 -6.32 0.65 16.20
C ILE A 144 -7.53 -0.28 16.09
N ALA A 145 -8.32 -0.33 17.17
CA ALA A 145 -9.52 -1.15 17.22
C ALA A 145 -10.54 -0.72 16.16
N PRO A 146 -11.34 -1.66 15.59
CA PRO A 146 -12.24 -1.38 14.46
C PRO A 146 -13.17 -0.20 14.68
N GLU A 147 -13.74 -0.09 15.87
CA GLU A 147 -14.68 0.96 16.26
C GLU A 147 -14.06 2.37 16.33
N LYS A 148 -12.73 2.44 16.45
CA LYS A 148 -11.94 3.68 16.46
C LYS A 148 -11.31 3.99 15.12
N ALA A 149 -11.27 3.00 14.24
CA ALA A 149 -10.63 3.14 12.92
C ALA A 149 -11.50 3.98 11.98
N SER A 150 -10.95 5.10 11.55
CA SER A 150 -11.54 5.94 10.51
C SER A 150 -10.44 6.43 9.57
N PRO A 151 -10.77 6.86 8.34
CA PRO A 151 -9.78 7.41 7.40
C PRO A 151 -8.92 8.50 8.02
N ALA A 152 -9.53 9.43 8.77
CA ALA A 152 -8.84 10.54 9.41
C ALA A 152 -7.90 10.08 10.53
N VAL A 153 -8.34 9.14 11.37
CA VAL A 153 -7.53 8.57 12.46
C VAL A 153 -6.33 7.82 11.89
N LEU A 154 -6.55 6.98 10.88
CA LEU A 154 -5.48 6.23 10.22
C LEU A 154 -4.50 7.14 9.49
N GLU A 155 -4.99 8.17 8.80
CA GLU A 155 -4.14 9.15 8.14
C GLU A 155 -3.26 9.91 9.14
N ALA A 156 -3.84 10.36 10.25
CA ALA A 156 -3.10 11.05 11.31
C ALA A 156 -2.03 10.15 11.93
N ALA A 157 -2.36 8.89 12.22
CA ALA A 157 -1.41 7.92 12.76
C ALA A 157 -0.24 7.65 11.80
N VAL A 158 -0.50 7.46 10.50
CA VAL A 158 0.56 7.26 9.50
C VAL A 158 1.40 8.53 9.33
N ARG A 159 0.80 9.73 9.35
CA ARG A 159 1.56 11.01 9.34
C ARG A 159 2.49 11.14 10.53
N GLN A 160 2.01 10.80 11.71
CA GLN A 160 2.82 10.83 12.94
C GLN A 160 3.99 9.84 12.85
N LEU A 161 3.75 8.61 12.39
CA LEU A 161 4.80 7.61 12.20
C LEU A 161 5.83 8.04 11.15
N ARG A 162 5.38 8.68 10.07
CA ARG A 162 6.26 9.19 9.02
C ARG A 162 7.16 10.30 9.53
N GLY A 163 6.64 11.20 10.38
CA GLY A 163 7.33 12.41 10.80
C GLY A 163 7.68 13.31 9.61
N ASP A 164 8.71 14.14 9.79
CA ASP A 164 9.22 15.06 8.76
C ASP A 164 10.17 14.37 7.75
N TRP A 165 10.26 13.06 7.78
CA TRP A 165 11.13 12.29 6.89
C TRP A 165 10.52 12.17 5.49
N GLN A 166 11.29 12.62 4.51
CA GLN A 166 11.03 12.38 3.09
C GLN A 166 11.81 11.16 2.56
#